data_90d2ab3d8c499bcd20b65227fffb98be
#
_entry.id   90d2ab3d8c499bcd20b65227fffb98be
#
_cell.length_a   1.000
_cell.length_b   1.000
_cell.length_c   1.000
_cell.angle_alpha   90.00
_cell.angle_beta   90.00
_cell.angle_gamma   90.00
#
_symmetry.space_group_name_H-M   'P 1'
#
loop_
_entity.id
_entity.type
_entity.pdbx_description
1 polymer ?
#
loop_
_entity_poly.entity_id
_entity_poly.type
_entity_poly.pdbx_seq_one_letter_code
_entity_poly.pdbx_strand_id
1 'polypeptide(L)'
;MFERVKSKVITEDKLSELRKLHAGKKIVFCSGCYDILQSGHAVFFSQCREFGDILVVGIGRDSVISELKGPGRPVNPENNRLYLVAALHDVDYAILNGSDIKPGKIDFENIIEKLRPDFFILNEDDSAIDQKKEMCGRYGIKIECVSRIVPVELEATSTSHIIDKINFAFRAPLRIDLSGGWSDVPFIMHGKKGFVSNVAIKPLIELKGNKFNFSGYPRGSGLSTSTAAKLLEMISTKNYNTESKSLATLAEDLFNFENKELNWAIGRQDQYSIVYGGFNCFEFGDNYAKPVGDQLSIDLLEEFKKGLLLVHSGASRNAQSAVEQVYHNHSSSIGNAALDKISSYGKLFYETLAKKDFIGCAKIMEANFAAQKELAPASSNEYLDGIYNFALKNGAYGGKICGAGGGGAFIFYCKDTEQLKLALKKQFIDCFEIDFDFEYKNIKELNKL
;
A
#
# COMPACT_ATOMS: atom_id res chain seq x y z
N MET A 1 8.79 42.82 -8.90
CA MET A 1 9.17 41.40 -9.17
C MET A 1 8.13 40.70 -10.08
N PHE A 2 6.84 40.88 -9.87
CA PHE A 2 5.78 40.32 -10.71
C PHE A 2 5.87 40.76 -12.18
N GLU A 3 6.11 42.03 -12.45
CA GLU A 3 6.17 42.59 -13.82
C GLU A 3 7.28 41.95 -14.69
N ARG A 4 8.41 41.56 -14.08
CA ARG A 4 9.51 40.92 -14.84
C ARG A 4 9.14 39.54 -15.40
N VAL A 5 8.37 38.74 -14.68
CA VAL A 5 7.92 37.44 -15.19
C VAL A 5 6.77 37.61 -16.16
N LYS A 6 5.85 38.54 -15.83
CA LYS A 6 4.69 38.85 -16.67
C LYS A 6 5.09 39.36 -18.08
N SER A 7 6.19 40.09 -18.18
CA SER A 7 6.70 40.55 -19.48
C SER A 7 7.24 39.45 -20.40
N LYS A 8 7.54 38.26 -19.83
CA LYS A 8 7.93 37.06 -20.57
C LYS A 8 6.74 36.23 -21.06
N VAL A 9 5.55 36.46 -20.51
CA VAL A 9 4.32 35.76 -20.93
C VAL A 9 3.74 36.50 -22.15
N ILE A 10 3.63 35.77 -23.26
CA ILE A 10 3.14 36.34 -24.54
C ILE A 10 1.88 35.63 -25.01
N THR A 11 1.15 36.30 -25.86
CA THR A 11 -0.04 35.81 -26.53
C THR A 11 0.21 35.59 -28.01
N GLU A 12 -0.65 34.80 -28.68
CA GLU A 12 -0.45 34.40 -30.05
C GLU A 12 -0.39 35.56 -31.05
N ASP A 13 -1.13 36.65 -30.79
CA ASP A 13 -1.14 37.87 -31.60
C ASP A 13 0.22 38.58 -31.64
N LYS A 14 1.07 38.39 -30.61
CA LYS A 14 2.40 39.00 -30.51
C LYS A 14 3.52 38.20 -31.15
N LEU A 15 3.29 36.99 -31.63
CA LEU A 15 4.35 36.11 -32.16
C LEU A 15 5.06 36.67 -33.38
N SER A 16 4.30 37.27 -34.34
CA SER A 16 4.89 37.86 -35.52
C SER A 16 5.67 39.14 -35.24
N GLU A 17 5.26 39.89 -34.20
CA GLU A 17 5.99 41.07 -33.72
C GLU A 17 7.28 40.63 -32.99
N LEU A 18 7.20 39.58 -32.17
CA LEU A 18 8.35 38.99 -31.50
C LEU A 18 9.44 38.55 -32.49
N ARG A 19 9.05 37.90 -33.59
CA ARG A 19 10.01 37.51 -34.65
C ARG A 19 10.70 38.73 -35.27
N LYS A 20 9.97 39.83 -35.47
CA LYS A 20 10.54 41.09 -35.99
C LYS A 20 11.47 41.76 -34.96
N LEU A 21 11.06 41.78 -33.68
CA LEU A 21 11.84 42.37 -32.59
C LEU A 21 13.21 41.68 -32.45
N HIS A 22 13.26 40.38 -32.71
CA HIS A 22 14.48 39.59 -32.67
C HIS A 22 15.04 39.26 -34.07
N ALA A 23 14.92 40.19 -35.02
CA ALA A 23 15.50 40.03 -36.35
C ALA A 23 17.02 39.82 -36.26
N GLY A 24 17.54 38.79 -36.95
CA GLY A 24 18.95 38.41 -36.91
C GLY A 24 19.38 37.53 -35.73
N LYS A 25 18.47 37.25 -34.78
CA LYS A 25 18.70 36.28 -33.71
C LYS A 25 18.06 34.93 -34.02
N LYS A 26 18.70 33.86 -33.54
CA LYS A 26 18.15 32.51 -33.66
C LYS A 26 17.11 32.30 -32.56
N ILE A 27 15.90 31.97 -32.96
CA ILE A 27 14.79 31.63 -32.04
C ILE A 27 14.69 30.12 -31.94
N VAL A 28 14.70 29.63 -30.71
CA VAL A 28 14.47 28.22 -30.36
C VAL A 28 13.08 28.09 -29.80
N PHE A 29 12.35 27.05 -30.20
CA PHE A 29 11.05 26.69 -29.63
C PHE A 29 11.10 25.27 -29.06
N CYS A 30 10.47 25.05 -27.94
CA CYS A 30 10.12 23.74 -27.41
C CYS A 30 8.72 23.77 -26.83
N SER A 31 8.08 22.63 -26.69
CA SER A 31 6.73 22.55 -26.11
C SER A 31 6.58 21.34 -25.22
N GLY A 32 5.76 21.48 -24.17
CA GLY A 32 5.49 20.42 -23.23
C GLY A 32 4.37 20.70 -22.26
N CYS A 33 4.09 19.72 -21.43
CA CYS A 33 3.07 19.77 -20.39
C CYS A 33 3.48 20.64 -19.20
N TYR A 34 4.70 20.43 -18.71
CA TYR A 34 5.31 21.11 -17.55
C TYR A 34 4.41 21.15 -16.31
N ASP A 35 3.69 20.04 -16.07
CA ASP A 35 2.67 19.95 -15.02
C ASP A 35 3.24 20.21 -13.62
N ILE A 36 4.25 19.42 -13.22
CA ILE A 36 5.05 19.67 -12.03
C ILE A 36 6.48 19.95 -12.51
N LEU A 37 6.94 21.19 -12.37
CA LEU A 37 8.32 21.52 -12.71
C LEU A 37 9.28 20.76 -11.80
N GLN A 38 10.36 20.24 -12.40
CA GLN A 38 11.42 19.51 -11.73
C GLN A 38 12.75 19.80 -12.44
N SER A 39 13.87 19.36 -11.81
CA SER A 39 15.23 19.66 -12.31
C SER A 39 15.46 19.29 -13.79
N GLY A 40 14.90 18.17 -14.24
CA GLY A 40 15.04 17.75 -15.65
C GLY A 40 14.43 18.73 -16.65
N HIS A 41 13.38 19.48 -16.30
CA HIS A 41 12.86 20.55 -17.16
C HIS A 41 13.84 21.73 -17.25
N ALA A 42 14.46 22.12 -16.14
CA ALA A 42 15.46 23.19 -16.12
C ALA A 42 16.67 22.80 -16.99
N VAL A 43 17.18 21.58 -16.82
CA VAL A 43 18.28 21.05 -17.66
C VAL A 43 17.91 21.03 -19.13
N PHE A 44 16.68 20.58 -19.48
CA PHE A 44 16.21 20.59 -20.87
C PHE A 44 16.15 22.02 -21.45
N PHE A 45 15.72 23.01 -20.69
CA PHE A 45 15.72 24.41 -21.17
C PHE A 45 17.13 24.95 -21.36
N SER A 46 18.08 24.60 -20.48
CA SER A 46 19.48 24.94 -20.68
C SER A 46 20.05 24.30 -21.96
N GLN A 47 19.73 23.02 -22.25
CA GLN A 47 20.11 22.39 -23.51
C GLN A 47 19.46 23.09 -24.74
N CYS A 48 18.17 23.46 -24.66
CA CYS A 48 17.52 24.22 -25.71
C CYS A 48 18.24 25.55 -26.00
N ARG A 49 18.73 26.21 -24.95
CA ARG A 49 19.42 27.50 -25.04
C ARG A 49 20.73 27.43 -25.83
N GLU A 50 21.38 26.28 -25.92
CA GLU A 50 22.63 26.10 -26.69
C GLU A 50 22.40 26.22 -28.20
N PHE A 51 21.17 26.08 -28.71
CA PHE A 51 20.85 26.14 -30.13
C PHE A 51 20.54 27.55 -30.65
N GLY A 52 20.31 28.53 -29.75
CA GLY A 52 20.00 29.88 -30.19
C GLY A 52 19.95 30.95 -29.10
N ASP A 53 19.61 32.16 -29.52
CA ASP A 53 19.68 33.38 -28.69
C ASP A 53 18.42 33.64 -27.87
N ILE A 54 17.26 33.12 -28.32
CA ILE A 54 15.96 33.37 -27.73
C ILE A 54 15.23 32.02 -27.57
N LEU A 55 14.86 31.66 -26.33
CA LEU A 55 14.04 30.47 -26.06
C LEU A 55 12.57 30.83 -25.81
N VAL A 56 11.69 30.33 -26.66
CA VAL A 56 10.24 30.40 -26.50
C VAL A 56 9.71 29.04 -26.13
N VAL A 57 8.95 28.95 -25.04
CA VAL A 57 8.39 27.68 -24.51
C VAL A 57 6.87 27.66 -24.64
N GLY A 58 6.35 26.68 -25.38
CA GLY A 58 4.91 26.39 -25.48
C GLY A 58 4.44 25.50 -24.34
N ILE A 59 3.33 25.86 -23.71
CA ILE A 59 2.75 25.13 -22.56
C ILE A 59 1.39 24.56 -22.99
N GLY A 60 1.22 23.24 -22.92
CA GLY A 60 -0.05 22.57 -23.23
C GLY A 60 -1.18 23.05 -22.31
N ARG A 61 -2.39 23.24 -22.90
CA ARG A 61 -3.58 23.62 -22.13
C ARG A 61 -4.10 22.50 -21.26
N ASP A 62 -4.83 22.84 -20.20
CA ASP A 62 -5.42 21.88 -19.27
C ASP A 62 -6.36 20.91 -19.99
N SER A 63 -7.19 21.39 -20.92
CA SER A 63 -8.09 20.56 -21.73
C SER A 63 -7.34 19.50 -22.53
N VAL A 64 -6.26 19.90 -23.21
CA VAL A 64 -5.41 19.03 -24.03
C VAL A 64 -4.69 17.99 -23.19
N ILE A 65 -4.14 18.40 -22.04
CA ILE A 65 -3.41 17.49 -21.14
C ILE A 65 -4.36 16.49 -20.48
N SER A 66 -5.55 16.92 -20.07
CA SER A 66 -6.57 16.03 -19.49
C SER A 66 -6.99 14.94 -20.48
N GLU A 67 -7.13 15.28 -21.76
CA GLU A 67 -7.46 14.31 -22.83
C GLU A 67 -6.31 13.32 -23.08
N LEU A 68 -5.07 13.79 -23.11
CA LEU A 68 -3.90 12.96 -23.41
C LEU A 68 -3.45 12.09 -22.22
N LYS A 69 -3.60 12.56 -20.97
CA LYS A 69 -3.03 11.91 -19.77
C LYS A 69 -4.08 11.38 -18.79
N GLY A 70 -5.36 11.57 -19.08
CA GLY A 70 -6.48 11.05 -18.30
C GLY A 70 -6.89 11.94 -17.12
N PRO A 71 -7.91 11.50 -16.35
CA PRO A 71 -8.49 12.26 -15.27
C PRO A 71 -7.45 12.54 -14.16
N GLY A 72 -7.59 13.73 -13.53
CA GLY A 72 -6.66 14.19 -12.49
C GLY A 72 -5.36 14.83 -13.03
N ARG A 73 -5.23 14.97 -14.35
CA ARG A 73 -4.10 15.67 -15.00
C ARG A 73 -4.60 16.84 -15.86
N PRO A 74 -3.91 17.98 -15.84
CA PRO A 74 -2.72 18.28 -15.03
C PRO A 74 -3.07 18.54 -13.56
N VAL A 75 -2.10 18.41 -12.65
CA VAL A 75 -2.24 18.77 -11.23
C VAL A 75 -2.18 20.29 -11.05
N ASN A 76 -1.34 20.96 -11.84
CA ASN A 76 -1.13 22.40 -11.74
C ASN A 76 -1.81 23.11 -12.93
N PRO A 77 -2.74 24.08 -12.68
CA PRO A 77 -3.47 24.78 -13.73
C PRO A 77 -2.56 25.49 -14.74
N GLU A 78 -3.03 25.61 -16.00
CA GLU A 78 -2.24 26.14 -17.12
C GLU A 78 -1.60 27.51 -16.86
N ASN A 79 -2.31 28.43 -16.21
CA ASN A 79 -1.79 29.76 -15.92
C ASN A 79 -0.64 29.73 -14.89
N ASN A 80 -0.72 28.81 -13.91
CA ASN A 80 0.34 28.62 -12.94
C ASN A 80 1.57 27.99 -13.59
N ARG A 81 1.38 27.00 -14.47
CA ARG A 81 2.44 26.35 -15.25
C ARG A 81 3.13 27.34 -16.17
N LEU A 82 2.36 28.17 -16.87
CA LEU A 82 2.86 29.24 -17.72
C LEU A 82 3.74 30.23 -16.95
N TYR A 83 3.27 30.68 -15.78
CA TYR A 83 4.01 31.60 -14.92
C TYR A 83 5.30 30.98 -14.39
N LEU A 84 5.27 29.73 -13.93
CA LEU A 84 6.43 29.03 -13.40
C LEU A 84 7.50 28.82 -14.47
N VAL A 85 7.11 28.43 -15.69
CA VAL A 85 8.04 28.25 -16.80
C VAL A 85 8.66 29.61 -17.20
N ALA A 86 7.85 30.67 -17.30
CA ALA A 86 8.35 32.01 -17.59
C ALA A 86 9.33 32.55 -16.55
N ALA A 87 9.23 32.10 -15.30
CA ALA A 87 10.10 32.51 -14.21
C ALA A 87 11.51 31.87 -14.27
N LEU A 88 11.71 30.83 -15.09
CA LEU A 88 13.00 30.17 -15.22
C LEU A 88 14.00 31.06 -15.95
N HIS A 89 15.28 30.95 -15.55
CA HIS A 89 16.36 31.81 -16.06
C HIS A 89 16.52 31.70 -17.58
N ASP A 90 16.57 30.46 -18.09
CA ASP A 90 16.88 30.17 -19.49
C ASP A 90 15.70 30.39 -20.46
N VAL A 91 14.52 30.68 -19.95
CA VAL A 91 13.31 30.95 -20.75
C VAL A 91 13.16 32.45 -20.98
N ASP A 92 13.14 32.89 -22.25
CA ASP A 92 12.88 34.28 -22.58
C ASP A 92 11.39 34.58 -22.71
N TYR A 93 10.63 33.67 -23.34
CA TYR A 93 9.19 33.82 -23.48
C TYR A 93 8.46 32.49 -23.25
N ALA A 94 7.26 32.60 -22.73
CA ALA A 94 6.35 31.47 -22.51
C ALA A 94 4.97 31.79 -23.09
N ILE A 95 4.32 30.80 -23.70
CA ILE A 95 3.03 30.93 -24.36
C ILE A 95 2.17 29.69 -24.14
N LEU A 96 0.84 29.86 -23.93
CA LEU A 96 -0.09 28.75 -23.98
C LEU A 96 -0.31 28.26 -25.42
N ASN A 97 -0.28 26.95 -25.61
CA ASN A 97 -0.62 26.31 -26.87
C ASN A 97 -2.09 26.53 -27.25
N GLY A 98 -2.48 26.10 -28.46
CA GLY A 98 -3.88 26.14 -28.90
C GLY A 98 -4.80 25.28 -28.02
N SER A 99 -6.10 25.59 -28.06
CA SER A 99 -7.13 24.91 -27.24
C SER A 99 -7.72 23.66 -27.89
N ASP A 100 -7.51 23.48 -29.20
CA ASP A 100 -8.17 22.41 -29.96
C ASP A 100 -7.16 21.38 -30.48
N ILE A 101 -7.30 20.14 -30.01
CA ILE A 101 -6.70 19.00 -30.69
C ILE A 101 -7.61 18.64 -31.88
N LYS A 102 -7.22 19.02 -33.08
CA LYS A 102 -7.86 18.51 -34.30
C LYS A 102 -7.18 17.21 -34.70
N PRO A 103 -7.92 16.18 -35.16
CA PRO A 103 -7.30 14.97 -35.67
C PRO A 103 -6.20 15.28 -36.69
N GLY A 104 -4.98 14.79 -36.44
CA GLY A 104 -3.82 15.01 -37.29
C GLY A 104 -3.13 16.37 -37.16
N LYS A 105 -3.53 17.23 -36.22
CA LYS A 105 -2.87 18.51 -35.91
C LYS A 105 -2.23 18.50 -34.52
N ILE A 106 -1.14 19.22 -34.39
CA ILE A 106 -0.41 19.44 -33.14
C ILE A 106 -0.91 20.75 -32.50
N ASP A 107 -1.17 20.77 -31.21
CA ASP A 107 -1.78 21.89 -30.48
C ASP A 107 -1.01 23.21 -30.55
N PHE A 108 0.24 23.19 -30.97
CA PHE A 108 1.09 24.38 -31.13
C PHE A 108 1.46 24.71 -32.61
N GLU A 109 0.81 24.09 -33.60
CA GLU A 109 1.14 24.30 -35.01
C GLU A 109 0.98 25.77 -35.44
N ASN A 110 -0.05 26.46 -34.92
CA ASN A 110 -0.28 27.88 -35.15
C ASN A 110 0.82 28.78 -34.56
N ILE A 111 1.46 28.35 -33.45
CA ILE A 111 2.61 29.06 -32.89
C ILE A 111 3.81 28.92 -33.81
N ILE A 112 4.06 27.72 -34.31
CA ILE A 112 5.13 27.43 -35.26
C ILE A 112 4.96 28.26 -36.56
N GLU A 113 3.75 28.34 -37.07
CA GLU A 113 3.43 29.09 -38.27
C GLU A 113 3.71 30.59 -38.13
N LYS A 114 3.32 31.21 -37.00
CA LYS A 114 3.45 32.67 -36.79
C LYS A 114 4.84 33.08 -36.28
N LEU A 115 5.45 32.28 -35.39
CA LEU A 115 6.75 32.56 -34.81
C LEU A 115 7.89 32.27 -35.79
N ARG A 116 7.78 31.23 -36.63
CA ARG A 116 8.85 30.73 -37.51
C ARG A 116 10.19 30.61 -36.77
N PRO A 117 10.28 29.76 -35.71
CA PRO A 117 11.52 29.55 -34.99
C PRO A 117 12.57 28.94 -35.93
N ASP A 118 13.86 29.17 -35.62
CA ASP A 118 14.96 28.59 -36.39
C ASP A 118 15.16 27.11 -36.03
N PHE A 119 14.90 26.79 -34.74
CA PHE A 119 15.00 25.42 -34.19
C PHE A 119 13.78 25.05 -33.39
N PHE A 120 13.37 23.78 -33.53
CA PHE A 120 12.43 23.12 -32.64
C PHE A 120 13.15 21.97 -31.93
N ILE A 121 13.23 22.02 -30.60
CA ILE A 121 13.98 21.05 -29.78
C ILE A 121 13.03 20.08 -29.10
N LEU A 122 13.36 18.80 -29.20
CA LEU A 122 12.64 17.68 -28.57
C LEU A 122 13.59 16.84 -27.73
N ASN A 123 13.02 16.03 -26.81
CA ASN A 123 13.76 14.90 -26.25
C ASN A 123 13.74 13.72 -27.24
N GLU A 124 14.77 12.89 -27.23
CA GLU A 124 14.91 11.71 -28.09
C GLU A 124 13.77 10.70 -27.93
N ASP A 125 13.14 10.65 -26.74
CA ASP A 125 12.03 9.75 -26.39
C ASP A 125 10.64 10.32 -26.67
N ASP A 126 10.54 11.37 -27.50
CA ASP A 126 9.25 12.00 -27.84
C ASP A 126 8.40 11.07 -28.73
N SER A 127 7.22 10.70 -28.28
CA SER A 127 6.34 9.73 -28.96
C SER A 127 5.73 10.22 -30.28
N ALA A 128 5.74 11.54 -30.53
CA ALA A 128 5.15 12.17 -31.70
C ALA A 128 6.20 12.78 -32.65
N ILE A 129 7.43 12.24 -32.61
CA ILE A 129 8.58 12.82 -33.32
C ILE A 129 8.35 12.91 -34.85
N ASP A 130 7.75 11.91 -35.46
CA ASP A 130 7.54 11.87 -36.93
C ASP A 130 6.51 12.91 -37.39
N GLN A 131 5.40 13.09 -36.64
CA GLN A 131 4.41 14.13 -36.91
C GLN A 131 5.01 15.53 -36.76
N LYS A 132 5.87 15.72 -35.76
CA LYS A 132 6.56 17.00 -35.52
C LYS A 132 7.61 17.29 -36.59
N LYS A 133 8.31 16.27 -37.10
CA LYS A 133 9.23 16.39 -38.25
C LYS A 133 8.49 16.81 -39.51
N GLU A 134 7.35 16.19 -39.79
CA GLU A 134 6.52 16.55 -40.95
C GLU A 134 6.02 18.01 -40.85
N MET A 135 5.50 18.39 -39.68
CA MET A 135 5.07 19.77 -39.44
C MET A 135 6.23 20.77 -39.63
N CYS A 136 7.37 20.54 -38.98
CA CYS A 136 8.54 21.42 -39.11
C CYS A 136 9.05 21.53 -40.54
N GLY A 137 9.02 20.42 -41.30
CA GLY A 137 9.37 20.39 -42.75
C GLY A 137 8.49 21.32 -43.59
N ARG A 138 7.18 21.38 -43.32
CA ARG A 138 6.25 22.30 -44.01
C ARG A 138 6.61 23.78 -43.83
N TYR A 139 7.23 24.11 -42.71
CA TYR A 139 7.58 25.49 -42.34
C TYR A 139 9.08 25.81 -42.47
N GLY A 140 9.90 24.86 -42.92
CA GLY A 140 11.35 25.02 -43.07
C GLY A 140 12.13 25.17 -41.76
N ILE A 141 11.61 24.61 -40.66
CA ILE A 141 12.18 24.69 -39.32
C ILE A 141 13.08 23.49 -39.07
N LYS A 142 14.27 23.73 -38.51
CA LYS A 142 15.18 22.66 -38.13
C LYS A 142 14.70 22.01 -36.83
N ILE A 143 14.63 20.69 -36.81
CA ILE A 143 14.32 19.92 -35.62
C ILE A 143 15.58 19.23 -35.10
N GLU A 144 15.82 19.35 -33.80
CA GLU A 144 16.94 18.72 -33.11
C GLU A 144 16.43 17.93 -31.91
N CYS A 145 17.02 16.77 -31.68
CA CYS A 145 16.69 15.92 -30.56
C CYS A 145 17.84 15.91 -29.55
N VAL A 146 17.53 16.13 -28.31
CA VAL A 146 18.51 16.11 -27.21
C VAL A 146 18.24 14.94 -26.28
N SER A 147 19.32 14.31 -25.80
CA SER A 147 19.23 13.25 -24.80
C SER A 147 18.89 13.83 -23.42
N ARG A 148 18.15 13.06 -22.63
CA ARG A 148 17.90 13.44 -21.23
C ARG A 148 19.17 13.32 -20.43
N ILE A 149 19.75 14.44 -20.03
CA ILE A 149 20.92 14.51 -19.17
C ILE A 149 20.45 14.66 -17.72
N VAL A 150 21.00 13.85 -16.84
CA VAL A 150 20.87 14.01 -15.40
C VAL A 150 22.26 14.40 -14.87
N PRO A 151 22.48 15.67 -14.47
CA PRO A 151 23.73 16.07 -13.84
C PRO A 151 24.04 15.20 -12.62
N VAL A 152 25.32 14.98 -12.34
CA VAL A 152 25.79 14.06 -11.26
C VAL A 152 25.24 14.46 -9.88
N GLU A 153 24.99 15.75 -9.69
CA GLU A 153 24.48 16.31 -8.43
C GLU A 153 22.95 16.18 -8.29
N LEU A 154 22.24 15.68 -9.33
CA LEU A 154 20.79 15.60 -9.36
C LEU A 154 20.30 14.15 -9.43
N GLU A 155 19.13 13.88 -8.86
CA GLU A 155 18.45 12.60 -9.02
C GLU A 155 17.51 12.63 -10.23
N ALA A 156 17.53 11.55 -11.03
CA ALA A 156 16.58 11.38 -12.12
C ALA A 156 15.15 11.30 -11.57
N THR A 157 14.28 12.18 -12.05
CA THR A 157 12.88 12.18 -11.67
C THR A 157 11.97 12.56 -12.83
N SER A 158 10.69 12.18 -12.75
CA SER A 158 9.66 12.58 -13.71
C SER A 158 8.44 13.11 -12.95
N THR A 159 7.60 13.88 -13.63
CA THR A 159 6.33 14.37 -13.07
C THR A 159 5.45 13.21 -12.61
N SER A 160 5.37 12.11 -13.36
CA SER A 160 4.61 10.92 -12.98
C SER A 160 5.16 10.30 -11.71
N HIS A 161 6.48 10.12 -11.60
CA HIS A 161 7.11 9.58 -10.40
C HIS A 161 6.86 10.45 -9.15
N ILE A 162 6.89 11.78 -9.29
CA ILE A 162 6.56 12.72 -8.18
C ILE A 162 5.10 12.53 -7.76
N ILE A 163 4.17 12.44 -8.73
CA ILE A 163 2.74 12.24 -8.45
C ILE A 163 2.51 10.88 -7.79
N ASP A 164 3.17 9.83 -8.26
CA ASP A 164 3.09 8.50 -7.68
C ASP A 164 3.58 8.50 -6.23
N LYS A 165 4.71 9.17 -5.95
CA LYS A 165 5.19 9.37 -4.57
C LYS A 165 4.20 10.14 -3.68
N ILE A 166 3.57 11.20 -4.20
CA ILE A 166 2.57 11.98 -3.45
C ILE A 166 1.30 11.16 -3.18
N ASN A 167 0.92 10.28 -4.13
CA ASN A 167 -0.26 9.44 -4.03
C ASN A 167 0.00 8.10 -3.35
N PHE A 168 1.24 7.76 -3.08
CA PHE A 168 1.61 6.50 -2.45
C PHE A 168 0.94 6.34 -1.09
N ALA A 169 0.32 5.19 -0.89
CA ALA A 169 -0.20 4.76 0.40
C ALA A 169 0.59 3.54 0.87
N PHE A 170 1.09 3.61 2.09
CA PHE A 170 1.63 2.42 2.74
C PHE A 170 0.50 1.47 3.07
N ARG A 171 0.73 0.16 2.88
CA ARG A 171 -0.29 -0.88 3.05
C ARG A 171 0.23 -1.99 3.93
N ALA A 172 -0.66 -2.52 4.78
CA ALA A 172 -0.38 -3.70 5.60
C ALA A 172 -1.59 -4.62 5.65
N PRO A 173 -1.38 -5.96 5.65
CA PRO A 173 -2.44 -6.91 5.84
C PRO A 173 -2.85 -6.97 7.32
N LEU A 174 -3.98 -7.60 7.58
CA LEU A 174 -4.34 -8.13 8.89
C LEU A 174 -4.00 -9.62 8.97
N ARG A 175 -4.31 -10.26 10.09
CA ARG A 175 -4.10 -11.70 10.24
C ARG A 175 -5.27 -12.40 10.94
N ILE A 176 -5.50 -13.64 10.57
CA ILE A 176 -6.30 -14.60 11.34
C ILE A 176 -5.35 -15.53 12.10
N ASP A 177 -5.49 -15.60 13.42
CA ASP A 177 -4.87 -16.63 14.25
C ASP A 177 -5.69 -17.91 14.14
N LEU A 178 -5.15 -18.91 13.43
CA LEU A 178 -5.81 -20.18 13.20
C LEU A 178 -5.56 -21.17 14.35
N SER A 179 -4.35 -21.19 14.91
CA SER A 179 -4.02 -22.06 16.05
C SER A 179 -2.68 -21.68 16.68
N GLY A 180 -2.55 -21.86 17.99
CA GLY A 180 -1.28 -21.70 18.70
C GLY A 180 -1.07 -20.37 19.37
N GLY A 181 -1.93 -19.36 19.14
CA GLY A 181 -1.82 -18.04 19.77
C GLY A 181 -1.70 -18.11 21.30
N TRP A 182 -0.92 -17.23 21.89
CA TRP A 182 -0.32 -17.19 23.23
C TRP A 182 1.01 -17.94 23.37
N SER A 183 1.27 -19.01 22.60
CA SER A 183 2.58 -19.68 22.67
C SER A 183 3.73 -18.89 22.01
N ASP A 184 3.41 -17.76 21.39
CA ASP A 184 4.35 -16.79 20.80
C ASP A 184 4.86 -15.73 21.80
N VAL A 185 4.40 -15.78 23.05
CA VAL A 185 4.80 -14.86 24.12
C VAL A 185 5.96 -15.48 24.92
N PRO A 186 7.22 -15.03 24.75
CA PRO A 186 8.39 -15.71 25.32
C PRO A 186 8.32 -15.80 26.85
N PHE A 187 7.89 -14.73 27.49
CA PHE A 187 7.81 -14.64 28.95
C PHE A 187 6.95 -15.75 29.58
N ILE A 188 5.79 -16.10 28.95
CA ILE A 188 4.90 -17.12 29.52
C ILE A 188 5.27 -18.54 29.11
N MET A 189 6.13 -18.71 28.11
CA MET A 189 6.56 -20.03 27.64
C MET A 189 7.73 -20.62 28.46
N HIS A 190 8.34 -19.85 29.35
CA HIS A 190 9.39 -20.33 30.25
C HIS A 190 10.55 -21.08 29.57
N GLY A 191 11.04 -20.55 28.44
CA GLY A 191 12.09 -21.15 27.61
C GLY A 191 11.65 -22.31 26.73
N LYS A 192 10.36 -22.68 26.74
CA LYS A 192 9.79 -23.65 25.81
C LYS A 192 9.57 -23.02 24.44
N LYS A 193 9.52 -23.87 23.42
CA LYS A 193 9.17 -23.46 22.07
C LYS A 193 7.66 -23.30 21.93
N GLY A 194 7.24 -22.18 21.33
CA GLY A 194 5.86 -21.96 20.91
C GLY A 194 5.69 -22.18 19.40
N PHE A 195 4.49 -22.57 18.98
CA PHE A 195 4.15 -22.71 17.57
C PHE A 195 2.82 -22.06 17.28
N VAL A 196 2.78 -21.21 16.25
CA VAL A 196 1.53 -20.54 15.82
C VAL A 196 1.35 -20.68 14.33
N SER A 197 0.18 -21.15 13.91
CA SER A 197 -0.29 -21.14 12.53
C SER A 197 -1.26 -19.99 12.32
N ASN A 198 -0.95 -19.11 11.39
CA ASN A 198 -1.75 -17.93 11.06
C ASN A 198 -1.75 -17.65 9.56
N VAL A 199 -2.63 -16.76 9.11
CA VAL A 199 -2.72 -16.33 7.72
C VAL A 199 -2.96 -14.84 7.63
N ALA A 200 -2.20 -14.16 6.75
CA ALA A 200 -2.42 -12.77 6.43
C ALA A 200 -3.65 -12.60 5.53
N ILE A 201 -4.41 -11.53 5.75
CA ILE A 201 -5.68 -11.28 5.06
C ILE A 201 -5.80 -9.84 4.54
N LYS A 202 -6.61 -9.67 3.48
CA LYS A 202 -7.08 -8.40 2.94
C LYS A 202 -8.61 -8.28 3.04
N PRO A 203 -9.22 -7.08 2.90
CA PRO A 203 -8.63 -5.82 2.43
C PRO A 203 -7.54 -5.28 3.36
N LEU A 204 -6.58 -4.57 2.78
CA LEU A 204 -5.41 -4.03 3.50
C LEU A 204 -5.77 -2.79 4.30
N ILE A 205 -5.09 -2.56 5.42
CA ILE A 205 -5.06 -1.25 6.06
C ILE A 205 -4.11 -0.35 5.27
N GLU A 206 -4.49 0.90 5.08
CA GLU A 206 -3.69 1.87 4.35
C GLU A 206 -3.37 3.09 5.22
N LEU A 207 -2.16 3.63 5.03
CA LEU A 207 -1.73 4.93 5.55
C LEU A 207 -1.32 5.82 4.38
N LYS A 208 -2.09 6.87 4.14
CA LYS A 208 -1.78 7.91 3.16
C LYS A 208 -1.54 9.24 3.86
N GLY A 209 -0.30 9.73 3.79
CA GLY A 209 0.14 10.84 4.66
C GLY A 209 -0.04 10.47 6.13
N ASN A 210 -0.89 11.22 6.86
CA ASN A 210 -1.20 10.95 8.27
C ASN A 210 -2.60 10.36 8.50
N LYS A 211 -3.26 9.86 7.43
CA LYS A 211 -4.64 9.34 7.53
C LYS A 211 -4.65 7.83 7.32
N PHE A 212 -5.18 7.12 8.32
CA PHE A 212 -5.44 5.69 8.23
C PHE A 212 -6.80 5.41 7.59
N ASN A 213 -6.82 4.40 6.71
CA ASN A 213 -8.03 3.74 6.25
C ASN A 213 -7.99 2.28 6.73
N PHE A 214 -8.92 1.91 7.60
CA PHE A 214 -9.03 0.56 8.16
C PHE A 214 -9.88 -0.39 7.32
N SER A 215 -10.30 0.01 6.12
CA SER A 215 -11.04 -0.83 5.17
C SER A 215 -12.30 -1.49 5.75
N GLY A 216 -12.95 -0.82 6.71
CA GLY A 216 -14.17 -1.31 7.34
C GLY A 216 -13.98 -2.34 8.46
N TYR A 217 -12.76 -2.76 8.76
CA TYR A 217 -12.52 -3.67 9.90
C TYR A 217 -12.79 -2.99 11.25
N PRO A 218 -13.57 -3.65 12.14
CA PRO A 218 -13.77 -3.13 13.48
C PRO A 218 -12.46 -3.11 14.26
N ARG A 219 -12.17 -2.00 14.93
CA ARG A 219 -11.07 -1.94 15.88
C ARG A 219 -11.35 -2.91 17.05
N GLY A 220 -10.31 -3.61 17.50
CA GLY A 220 -10.48 -4.59 18.55
C GLY A 220 -11.10 -5.93 18.10
N SER A 221 -11.20 -6.20 16.81
CA SER A 221 -11.71 -7.46 16.26
C SER A 221 -10.84 -8.68 16.55
N GLY A 222 -9.63 -8.50 17.07
CA GLY A 222 -8.66 -9.60 17.27
C GLY A 222 -7.88 -9.97 16.01
N LEU A 223 -7.92 -9.12 14.97
CA LEU A 223 -7.29 -9.34 13.66
C LEU A 223 -5.99 -8.54 13.47
N SER A 224 -5.34 -8.07 14.53
CA SER A 224 -4.08 -7.29 14.53
C SER A 224 -4.16 -5.91 13.90
N THR A 225 -5.32 -5.24 13.96
CA THR A 225 -5.48 -3.88 13.41
C THR A 225 -4.54 -2.86 14.05
N SER A 226 -4.22 -3.01 15.34
CA SER A 226 -3.27 -2.15 16.06
C SER A 226 -1.86 -2.34 15.52
N THR A 227 -1.38 -3.58 15.46
CA THR A 227 -0.04 -3.93 14.99
C THR A 227 0.18 -3.52 13.53
N ALA A 228 -0.83 -3.71 12.66
CA ALA A 228 -0.78 -3.25 11.28
C ALA A 228 -0.65 -1.72 11.19
N ALA A 229 -1.39 -0.96 12.00
CA ALA A 229 -1.26 0.49 12.06
C ALA A 229 0.15 0.92 12.53
N LYS A 230 0.69 0.27 13.58
CA LYS A 230 2.05 0.52 14.07
C LYS A 230 3.13 0.20 13.04
N LEU A 231 2.97 -0.89 12.28
CA LEU A 231 3.86 -1.20 11.16
C LEU A 231 3.86 -0.06 10.14
N LEU A 232 2.69 0.43 9.74
CA LEU A 232 2.58 1.53 8.78
C LEU A 232 3.18 2.84 9.31
N GLU A 233 3.00 3.16 10.59
CA GLU A 233 3.67 4.29 11.24
C GLU A 233 5.19 4.13 11.14
N MET A 234 5.73 2.97 11.51
CA MET A 234 7.17 2.69 11.49
C MET A 234 7.78 2.81 10.09
N ILE A 235 7.19 2.14 9.08
CA ILE A 235 7.75 2.13 7.72
C ILE A 235 7.53 3.43 6.95
N SER A 236 6.57 4.27 7.35
CA SER A 236 6.34 5.58 6.75
C SER A 236 7.35 6.65 7.18
N THR A 237 8.17 6.38 8.18
CA THR A 237 9.21 7.32 8.62
C THR A 237 10.34 7.41 7.59
N LYS A 238 10.81 8.64 7.30
CA LYS A 238 11.84 8.90 6.27
C LYS A 238 13.16 8.12 6.47
N ASN A 239 13.46 7.75 7.70
CA ASN A 239 14.72 7.09 8.06
C ASN A 239 14.62 5.56 8.14
N TYR A 240 13.43 4.98 7.89
CA TYR A 240 13.26 3.54 7.98
C TYR A 240 13.35 2.90 6.58
N ASN A 241 14.46 2.22 6.32
CA ASN A 241 14.70 1.54 5.03
C ASN A 241 14.26 0.07 5.10
N THR A 242 13.12 -0.24 4.52
CA THR A 242 12.58 -1.61 4.46
C THR A 242 13.36 -2.51 3.51
N GLU A 243 13.92 -1.98 2.42
CA GLU A 243 14.58 -2.76 1.36
C GLU A 243 15.85 -3.47 1.87
N SER A 244 16.62 -2.81 2.74
CA SER A 244 17.89 -3.35 3.26
C SER A 244 17.74 -4.40 4.36
N LYS A 245 16.52 -4.61 4.88
CA LYS A 245 16.27 -5.49 6.04
C LYS A 245 15.64 -6.82 5.60
N SER A 246 15.91 -7.90 6.32
CA SER A 246 15.17 -9.16 6.16
C SER A 246 13.74 -9.02 6.72
N LEU A 247 12.83 -9.90 6.32
CA LEU A 247 11.48 -9.93 6.89
C LEU A 247 11.51 -10.20 8.40
N ALA A 248 12.40 -11.09 8.86
CA ALA A 248 12.58 -11.36 10.28
C ALA A 248 13.04 -10.10 11.04
N THR A 249 13.99 -9.34 10.48
CA THR A 249 14.43 -8.07 11.07
C THR A 249 13.31 -7.06 11.15
N LEU A 250 12.49 -6.95 10.10
CA LEU A 250 11.33 -6.04 10.08
C LEU A 250 10.30 -6.42 11.15
N ALA A 251 10.03 -7.72 11.32
CA ALA A 251 9.09 -8.21 12.34
C ALA A 251 9.62 -7.96 13.77
N GLU A 252 10.91 -8.19 14.01
CA GLU A 252 11.53 -7.89 15.33
C GLU A 252 11.61 -6.37 15.60
N ASP A 253 11.90 -5.55 14.61
CA ASP A 253 11.85 -4.10 14.76
C ASP A 253 10.46 -3.62 15.17
N LEU A 254 9.41 -4.16 14.53
CA LEU A 254 8.02 -3.85 14.86
C LEU A 254 7.66 -4.35 16.28
N PHE A 255 8.06 -5.57 16.63
CA PHE A 255 7.86 -6.10 17.98
C PHE A 255 8.49 -5.21 19.03
N ASN A 256 9.76 -4.79 18.81
CA ASN A 256 10.45 -3.88 19.72
C ASN A 256 9.81 -2.49 19.79
N PHE A 257 9.28 -2.00 18.65
CA PHE A 257 8.57 -0.73 18.60
C PHE A 257 7.29 -0.76 19.44
N GLU A 258 6.45 -1.79 19.27
CA GLU A 258 5.22 -1.95 20.07
C GLU A 258 5.51 -2.21 21.56
N ASN A 259 6.50 -3.04 21.86
CA ASN A 259 6.84 -3.42 23.25
C ASN A 259 7.30 -2.22 24.08
N LYS A 260 8.02 -1.27 23.47
CA LYS A 260 8.42 -0.01 24.13
C LYS A 260 7.24 0.88 24.50
N GLU A 261 6.18 0.87 23.67
CA GLU A 261 5.00 1.72 23.90
C GLU A 261 4.04 1.11 24.92
N LEU A 262 3.85 -0.22 24.89
CA LEU A 262 2.82 -0.89 25.68
C LEU A 262 3.24 -1.17 27.12
N ASN A 263 4.54 -1.16 27.41
CA ASN A 263 5.10 -1.45 28.75
C ASN A 263 4.61 -2.77 29.37
N TRP A 264 4.24 -3.74 28.55
CA TRP A 264 3.86 -5.10 28.91
C TRP A 264 4.37 -6.10 27.87
N ALA A 265 4.57 -7.36 28.26
CA ALA A 265 5.04 -8.36 27.33
C ALA A 265 3.94 -8.74 26.32
N ILE A 266 4.24 -8.60 25.05
CA ILE A 266 3.39 -9.00 23.93
C ILE A 266 3.96 -10.23 23.21
N GLY A 267 3.14 -10.94 22.44
CA GLY A 267 3.58 -11.99 21.55
C GLY A 267 4.16 -11.44 20.26
N ARG A 268 4.80 -12.32 19.49
CA ARG A 268 5.43 -12.01 18.20
C ARG A 268 4.59 -12.40 16.97
N GLN A 269 3.48 -13.13 17.16
CA GLN A 269 2.73 -13.68 16.03
C GLN A 269 2.17 -12.61 15.07
N ASP A 270 1.71 -11.48 15.63
CA ASP A 270 1.07 -10.43 14.87
C ASP A 270 2.06 -9.78 13.91
N GLN A 271 3.24 -9.40 14.43
CA GLN A 271 4.31 -8.75 13.68
C GLN A 271 4.84 -9.67 12.58
N TYR A 272 5.09 -10.93 12.90
CA TYR A 272 5.57 -11.90 11.93
C TYR A 272 4.54 -12.19 10.83
N SER A 273 3.27 -12.41 11.20
CA SER A 273 2.23 -12.70 10.23
C SER A 273 2.03 -11.57 9.21
N ILE A 274 1.90 -10.32 9.68
CA ILE A 274 1.64 -9.17 8.79
C ILE A 274 2.85 -8.76 7.97
N VAL A 275 4.07 -9.03 8.45
CA VAL A 275 5.31 -8.75 7.72
C VAL A 275 5.57 -9.80 6.64
N TYR A 276 5.37 -11.08 6.93
CA TYR A 276 5.63 -12.17 5.99
C TYR A 276 4.55 -12.33 4.93
N GLY A 277 3.28 -12.01 5.25
CA GLY A 277 2.16 -12.32 4.36
C GLY A 277 1.91 -13.82 4.24
N GLY A 278 0.85 -14.20 3.53
CA GLY A 278 0.48 -15.60 3.29
C GLY A 278 0.12 -16.39 4.55
N PHE A 279 0.07 -17.71 4.39
CA PHE A 279 -0.07 -18.65 5.50
C PHE A 279 1.31 -19.05 6.01
N ASN A 280 1.49 -19.02 7.33
CA ASN A 280 2.73 -19.41 7.98
C ASN A 280 2.44 -20.22 9.25
N CYS A 281 3.33 -21.18 9.52
CA CYS A 281 3.53 -21.72 10.85
C CYS A 281 4.89 -21.21 11.36
N PHE A 282 4.91 -20.51 12.48
CA PHE A 282 6.14 -20.02 13.09
C PHE A 282 6.47 -20.80 14.35
N GLU A 283 7.77 -21.14 14.52
CA GLU A 283 8.36 -21.55 15.79
C GLU A 283 8.89 -20.30 16.48
N PHE A 284 8.48 -20.08 17.72
CA PHE A 284 8.92 -18.98 18.58
C PHE A 284 9.77 -19.52 19.73
N GLY A 285 10.87 -18.85 20.00
CA GLY A 285 11.69 -19.04 21.20
C GLY A 285 11.88 -17.69 21.91
N ASP A 286 12.72 -17.67 22.96
CA ASP A 286 12.90 -16.46 23.78
C ASP A 286 13.36 -15.26 22.96
N ASN A 287 14.30 -15.46 22.02
CA ASN A 287 14.93 -14.38 21.25
C ASN A 287 14.89 -14.62 19.75
N TYR A 288 14.03 -15.49 19.25
CA TYR A 288 13.89 -15.75 17.82
C TYR A 288 12.50 -16.20 17.43
N ALA A 289 12.18 -16.00 16.15
CA ALA A 289 11.09 -16.67 15.49
C ALA A 289 11.51 -17.07 14.07
N LYS A 290 11.03 -18.22 13.60
CA LYS A 290 11.34 -18.73 12.27
C LYS A 290 10.15 -19.50 11.69
N PRO A 291 9.96 -19.47 10.37
CA PRO A 291 8.99 -20.33 9.70
C PRO A 291 9.31 -21.81 9.91
N VAL A 292 8.29 -22.64 9.99
CA VAL A 292 8.35 -24.10 10.15
C VAL A 292 7.74 -24.78 8.93
N GLY A 293 8.42 -25.78 8.40
CA GLY A 293 7.97 -26.54 7.24
C GLY A 293 8.08 -25.78 5.92
N ASP A 294 7.60 -26.41 4.85
CA ASP A 294 7.59 -25.85 3.52
C ASP A 294 6.40 -24.93 3.32
N GLN A 295 6.53 -23.98 2.39
CA GLN A 295 5.42 -23.12 2.03
C GLN A 295 4.31 -23.93 1.35
N LEU A 296 3.09 -23.87 1.88
CA LEU A 296 1.93 -24.54 1.30
C LEU A 296 1.53 -23.90 -0.03
N SER A 297 1.04 -24.71 -0.98
CA SER A 297 0.61 -24.18 -2.26
C SER A 297 -0.60 -23.27 -2.16
N ILE A 298 -0.65 -22.26 -3.02
CA ILE A 298 -1.80 -21.32 -3.09
C ILE A 298 -3.10 -22.10 -3.36
N ASP A 299 -3.08 -23.10 -4.24
CA ASP A 299 -4.27 -23.90 -4.55
C ASP A 299 -4.83 -24.61 -3.31
N LEU A 300 -3.96 -25.16 -2.46
CA LEU A 300 -4.39 -25.79 -1.21
C LEU A 300 -5.02 -24.76 -0.26
N LEU A 301 -4.41 -23.60 -0.14
CA LEU A 301 -4.90 -22.54 0.74
C LEU A 301 -6.23 -21.96 0.24
N GLU A 302 -6.39 -21.78 -1.07
CA GLU A 302 -7.65 -21.35 -1.69
C GLU A 302 -8.76 -22.40 -1.55
N GLU A 303 -8.42 -23.70 -1.59
CA GLU A 303 -9.36 -24.77 -1.31
C GLU A 303 -9.81 -24.74 0.15
N PHE A 304 -8.88 -24.60 1.09
CA PHE A 304 -9.18 -24.47 2.52
C PHE A 304 -10.05 -23.24 2.82
N LYS A 305 -9.72 -22.09 2.21
CA LYS A 305 -10.43 -20.82 2.40
C LYS A 305 -11.93 -20.91 2.11
N LYS A 306 -12.35 -21.75 1.13
CA LYS A 306 -13.76 -21.90 0.75
C LYS A 306 -14.68 -22.35 1.89
N GLY A 307 -14.14 -23.05 2.88
CA GLY A 307 -14.90 -23.47 4.05
C GLY A 307 -14.78 -22.52 5.26
N LEU A 308 -14.00 -21.44 5.15
CA LEU A 308 -13.79 -20.50 6.24
C LEU A 308 -14.87 -19.41 6.26
N LEU A 309 -15.40 -19.12 7.43
CA LEU A 309 -16.31 -18.03 7.71
C LEU A 309 -15.75 -17.19 8.88
N LEU A 310 -15.48 -15.93 8.63
CA LEU A 310 -15.02 -14.97 9.65
C LEU A 310 -16.20 -14.09 10.09
N VAL A 311 -16.56 -14.13 11.38
CA VAL A 311 -17.73 -13.46 11.93
C VAL A 311 -17.36 -12.61 13.12
N HIS A 312 -17.69 -11.33 13.10
CA HIS A 312 -17.62 -10.47 14.29
C HIS A 312 -18.79 -10.78 15.21
N SER A 313 -18.51 -10.94 16.51
CA SER A 313 -19.52 -11.29 17.52
C SER A 313 -20.50 -10.18 17.86
N GLY A 314 -20.26 -8.95 17.40
CA GLY A 314 -20.99 -7.75 17.84
C GLY A 314 -20.60 -7.25 19.25
N ALA A 315 -19.94 -8.09 20.05
CA ALA A 315 -19.48 -7.70 21.38
C ALA A 315 -18.19 -6.87 21.33
N SER A 316 -18.15 -5.77 22.10
CA SER A 316 -16.92 -5.03 22.32
C SER A 316 -15.92 -5.90 23.08
N ARG A 317 -14.66 -5.87 22.61
CA ARG A 317 -13.59 -6.70 23.18
C ARG A 317 -13.16 -6.18 24.56
N ASN A 318 -13.19 -7.04 25.56
CA ASN A 318 -12.49 -6.85 26.84
C ASN A 318 -11.22 -7.71 26.88
N ALA A 319 -10.28 -7.41 25.97
CA ALA A 319 -9.03 -8.16 25.86
C ALA A 319 -8.15 -8.04 27.10
N GLN A 320 -8.21 -6.93 27.82
CA GLN A 320 -7.38 -6.67 28.97
C GLN A 320 -7.59 -7.74 30.06
N SER A 321 -8.83 -8.09 30.35
CA SER A 321 -9.16 -9.11 31.36
C SER A 321 -8.62 -10.49 30.96
N ALA A 322 -8.69 -10.89 29.70
CA ALA A 322 -8.11 -12.15 29.22
C ALA A 322 -6.58 -12.13 29.30
N VAL A 323 -5.94 -11.04 28.93
CA VAL A 323 -4.49 -10.85 29.04
C VAL A 323 -4.03 -10.95 30.49
N GLU A 324 -4.66 -10.21 31.40
CA GLU A 324 -4.36 -10.26 32.86
C GLU A 324 -4.46 -11.67 33.41
N GLN A 325 -5.50 -12.44 33.03
CA GLN A 325 -5.64 -13.83 33.46
C GLN A 325 -4.53 -14.74 32.92
N VAL A 326 -4.12 -14.59 31.65
CA VAL A 326 -2.98 -15.33 31.10
C VAL A 326 -1.72 -15.06 31.94
N TYR A 327 -1.43 -13.79 32.25
CA TYR A 327 -0.29 -13.42 33.07
C TYR A 327 -0.35 -14.00 34.50
N HIS A 328 -1.54 -14.11 35.06
CA HIS A 328 -1.72 -14.67 36.38
C HIS A 328 -1.61 -16.21 36.38
N ASN A 329 -2.12 -16.85 35.30
CA ASN A 329 -2.31 -18.30 35.29
C ASN A 329 -1.15 -19.07 34.63
N HIS A 330 -0.30 -18.42 33.77
CA HIS A 330 0.70 -19.12 32.97
C HIS A 330 1.68 -20.00 33.76
N SER A 331 1.97 -19.66 35.01
CA SER A 331 2.87 -20.43 35.90
C SER A 331 2.17 -21.50 36.72
N SER A 332 0.82 -21.53 36.74
CA SER A 332 0.07 -22.60 37.38
C SER A 332 0.19 -23.92 36.60
N SER A 333 -0.03 -25.04 37.29
CA SER A 333 -0.02 -26.37 36.61
C SER A 333 -1.04 -26.47 35.48
N ILE A 334 -2.23 -25.90 35.65
CA ILE A 334 -3.30 -25.88 34.65
C ILE A 334 -2.90 -24.97 33.48
N GLY A 335 -2.46 -23.75 33.78
CA GLY A 335 -2.08 -22.79 32.76
C GLY A 335 -0.88 -23.27 31.93
N ASN A 336 0.12 -23.87 32.56
CA ASN A 336 1.28 -24.43 31.86
C ASN A 336 0.88 -25.61 30.95
N ALA A 337 0.00 -26.52 31.44
CA ALA A 337 -0.53 -27.59 30.62
C ALA A 337 -1.39 -27.08 29.45
N ALA A 338 -2.17 -26.02 29.67
CA ALA A 338 -2.95 -25.37 28.58
C ALA A 338 -2.04 -24.74 27.54
N LEU A 339 -0.95 -24.08 27.93
CA LEU A 339 0.04 -23.51 27.02
C LEU A 339 0.76 -24.59 26.18
N ASP A 340 1.12 -25.72 26.81
CA ASP A 340 1.72 -26.86 26.09
C ASP A 340 0.75 -27.42 25.03
N LYS A 341 -0.54 -27.56 25.37
CA LYS A 341 -1.59 -27.95 24.41
C LYS A 341 -1.67 -26.91 23.26
N ILE A 342 -1.81 -25.63 23.59
CA ILE A 342 -1.94 -24.54 22.61
C ILE A 342 -0.74 -24.56 21.64
N SER A 343 0.49 -24.63 22.17
CA SER A 343 1.69 -24.71 21.37
C SER A 343 1.69 -25.93 20.42
N SER A 344 1.35 -27.11 20.94
CA SER A 344 1.29 -28.33 20.12
C SER A 344 0.26 -28.24 18.99
N TYR A 345 -0.89 -27.59 19.25
CA TYR A 345 -1.94 -27.38 18.23
C TYR A 345 -1.49 -26.42 17.11
N GLY A 346 -0.63 -25.44 17.41
CA GLY A 346 -0.08 -24.56 16.38
C GLY A 346 0.66 -25.33 15.29
N LYS A 347 1.56 -26.25 15.68
CA LYS A 347 2.31 -27.10 14.75
C LYS A 347 1.41 -28.16 14.09
N LEU A 348 0.57 -28.82 14.89
CA LEU A 348 -0.34 -29.85 14.39
C LEU A 348 -1.32 -29.31 13.33
N PHE A 349 -1.73 -28.05 13.46
CA PHE A 349 -2.58 -27.40 12.45
C PHE A 349 -1.89 -27.35 11.08
N TYR A 350 -0.64 -26.91 11.02
CA TYR A 350 0.16 -26.89 9.80
C TYR A 350 0.26 -28.29 9.18
N GLU A 351 0.66 -29.29 9.99
CA GLU A 351 0.83 -30.68 9.53
C GLU A 351 -0.46 -31.30 9.01
N THR A 352 -1.61 -30.93 9.60
CA THR A 352 -2.93 -31.39 9.23
C THR A 352 -3.42 -30.71 7.94
N LEU A 353 -3.19 -29.41 7.82
CA LEU A 353 -3.51 -28.63 6.61
C LEU A 353 -2.69 -29.10 5.41
N ALA A 354 -1.41 -29.41 5.59
CA ALA A 354 -0.55 -29.97 4.55
C ALA A 354 -1.06 -31.31 4.01
N LYS A 355 -1.79 -32.07 4.82
CA LYS A 355 -2.46 -33.34 4.42
C LYS A 355 -3.83 -33.15 3.81
N LYS A 356 -4.30 -31.92 3.62
CA LYS A 356 -5.66 -31.57 3.15
C LYS A 356 -6.79 -32.04 4.06
N ASP A 357 -6.52 -32.29 5.34
CA ASP A 357 -7.55 -32.64 6.31
C ASP A 357 -8.15 -31.36 6.93
N PHE A 358 -9.03 -30.72 6.19
CA PHE A 358 -9.64 -29.45 6.58
C PHE A 358 -10.60 -29.60 7.77
N ILE A 359 -11.27 -30.74 7.91
CA ILE A 359 -12.10 -31.02 9.09
C ILE A 359 -11.22 -31.23 10.31
N GLY A 360 -10.10 -31.93 10.17
CA GLY A 360 -9.08 -32.04 11.21
C GLY A 360 -8.56 -30.67 11.66
N CYS A 361 -8.30 -29.74 10.71
CA CYS A 361 -7.95 -28.36 11.04
C CYS A 361 -9.02 -27.64 11.89
N ALA A 362 -10.31 -27.84 11.55
CA ALA A 362 -11.41 -27.29 12.32
C ALA A 362 -11.44 -27.83 13.77
N LYS A 363 -11.20 -29.15 13.92
CA LYS A 363 -11.13 -29.78 15.26
C LYS A 363 -9.93 -29.33 16.08
N ILE A 364 -8.82 -29.02 15.44
CA ILE A 364 -7.65 -28.43 16.11
C ILE A 364 -7.98 -27.00 16.57
N MET A 365 -8.66 -26.18 15.76
CA MET A 365 -9.14 -24.85 16.18
C MET A 365 -10.05 -24.95 17.40
N GLU A 366 -11.00 -25.90 17.42
CA GLU A 366 -11.90 -26.16 18.56
C GLU A 366 -11.11 -26.53 19.82
N ALA A 367 -10.17 -27.49 19.71
CA ALA A 367 -9.33 -27.92 20.83
C ALA A 367 -8.44 -26.77 21.34
N ASN A 368 -7.88 -25.95 20.44
CA ASN A 368 -7.13 -24.76 20.80
C ASN A 368 -8.00 -23.77 21.57
N PHE A 369 -9.23 -23.52 21.14
CA PHE A 369 -10.15 -22.61 21.83
C PHE A 369 -10.51 -23.12 23.24
N ALA A 370 -10.74 -24.43 23.39
CA ALA A 370 -10.95 -25.04 24.70
C ALA A 370 -9.73 -24.82 25.62
N ALA A 371 -8.50 -25.07 25.13
CA ALA A 371 -7.28 -24.83 25.91
C ALA A 371 -7.06 -23.34 26.22
N GLN A 372 -7.45 -22.44 25.30
CA GLN A 372 -7.41 -21.00 25.56
C GLN A 372 -8.35 -20.60 26.71
N LYS A 373 -9.53 -21.21 26.83
CA LYS A 373 -10.45 -21.00 27.95
C LYS A 373 -9.93 -21.61 29.26
N GLU A 374 -9.20 -22.72 29.22
CA GLU A 374 -8.50 -23.27 30.38
C GLU A 374 -7.41 -22.31 30.89
N LEU A 375 -6.65 -21.68 29.96
CA LEU A 375 -5.60 -20.71 30.30
C LEU A 375 -6.19 -19.40 30.84
N ALA A 376 -7.20 -18.89 30.19
CA ALA A 376 -7.86 -17.62 30.51
C ALA A 376 -9.38 -17.72 30.32
N PRO A 377 -10.17 -18.05 31.37
CA PRO A 377 -11.62 -18.11 31.27
C PRO A 377 -12.27 -16.84 30.68
N ALA A 378 -11.71 -15.67 30.94
CA ALA A 378 -12.18 -14.39 30.37
C ALA A 378 -11.98 -14.28 28.85
N SER A 379 -11.31 -15.23 28.17
CA SER A 379 -11.25 -15.29 26.70
C SER A 379 -12.61 -15.60 26.08
N SER A 380 -13.60 -16.10 26.86
CA SER A 380 -14.99 -16.27 26.45
C SER A 380 -15.96 -15.81 27.55
N ASN A 381 -17.24 -15.81 27.27
CA ASN A 381 -18.33 -15.60 28.18
C ASN A 381 -19.58 -16.31 27.68
N GLU A 382 -20.69 -16.29 28.44
CA GLU A 382 -21.93 -16.98 28.07
C GLU A 382 -22.46 -16.61 26.69
N TYR A 383 -22.37 -15.31 26.30
CA TYR A 383 -22.80 -14.82 24.99
C TYR A 383 -21.92 -15.37 23.88
N LEU A 384 -20.61 -15.32 24.03
CA LEU A 384 -19.63 -15.82 23.03
C LEU A 384 -19.71 -17.35 22.91
N ASP A 385 -19.87 -18.06 24.03
CA ASP A 385 -20.10 -19.51 24.02
C ASP A 385 -21.44 -19.85 23.38
N GLY A 386 -22.47 -19.01 23.53
CA GLY A 386 -23.74 -19.11 22.85
C GLY A 386 -23.59 -19.05 21.32
N ILE A 387 -22.84 -18.06 20.79
CA ILE A 387 -22.52 -17.96 19.34
C ILE A 387 -21.77 -19.20 18.88
N TYR A 388 -20.73 -19.58 19.60
CA TYR A 388 -19.87 -20.71 19.26
C TYR A 388 -20.66 -22.04 19.18
N ASN A 389 -21.41 -22.34 20.23
CA ASN A 389 -22.21 -23.57 20.29
C ASN A 389 -23.34 -23.59 19.24
N PHE A 390 -23.92 -22.44 18.95
CA PHE A 390 -24.92 -22.31 17.87
C PHE A 390 -24.27 -22.57 16.51
N ALA A 391 -23.07 -22.05 16.24
CA ALA A 391 -22.36 -22.30 14.99
C ALA A 391 -22.09 -23.80 14.79
N LEU A 392 -21.62 -24.51 15.82
CA LEU A 392 -21.41 -25.97 15.77
C LEU A 392 -22.70 -26.73 15.44
N LYS A 393 -23.85 -26.35 16.01
CA LYS A 393 -25.15 -26.97 15.75
C LYS A 393 -25.69 -26.67 14.34
N ASN A 394 -25.19 -25.61 13.68
CA ASN A 394 -25.64 -25.16 12.36
C ASN A 394 -24.59 -25.36 11.25
N GLY A 395 -23.70 -26.33 11.40
CA GLY A 395 -22.84 -26.81 10.32
C GLY A 395 -21.38 -26.38 10.39
N ALA A 396 -20.94 -25.70 11.45
CA ALA A 396 -19.51 -25.54 11.70
C ALA A 396 -18.90 -26.86 12.17
N TYR A 397 -17.79 -27.29 11.56
CA TYR A 397 -17.01 -28.45 12.00
C TYR A 397 -16.16 -28.14 13.22
N GLY A 398 -15.81 -26.85 13.42
CA GLY A 398 -15.04 -26.30 14.49
C GLY A 398 -14.64 -24.85 14.20
N GLY A 399 -13.91 -24.23 15.12
CA GLY A 399 -13.49 -22.86 15.00
C GLY A 399 -12.88 -22.33 16.31
N LYS A 400 -12.52 -21.06 16.33
CA LYS A 400 -12.01 -20.39 17.53
C LYS A 400 -12.21 -18.87 17.45
N ILE A 401 -12.09 -18.21 18.59
CA ILE A 401 -12.01 -16.76 18.64
C ILE A 401 -10.61 -16.30 18.19
N CYS A 402 -10.54 -15.21 17.43
CA CYS A 402 -9.28 -14.63 16.97
C CYS A 402 -8.60 -13.79 18.06
N GLY A 403 -7.28 -13.98 18.22
CA GLY A 403 -6.47 -13.26 19.21
C GLY A 403 -6.77 -13.63 20.65
N ALA A 404 -6.65 -12.67 21.58
CA ALA A 404 -6.76 -12.94 23.03
C ALA A 404 -8.15 -13.39 23.52
N GLY A 405 -9.19 -13.16 22.73
CA GLY A 405 -10.57 -13.45 23.11
C GLY A 405 -11.22 -12.29 23.89
N GLY A 406 -12.33 -12.62 24.60
CA GLY A 406 -13.14 -11.65 25.35
C GLY A 406 -14.05 -10.79 24.46
N GLY A 407 -14.23 -11.16 23.20
CA GLY A 407 -14.98 -10.45 22.14
C GLY A 407 -14.21 -10.41 20.83
N GLY A 408 -14.74 -9.71 19.84
CA GLY A 408 -14.13 -9.60 18.51
C GLY A 408 -14.63 -10.67 17.53
N ALA A 409 -13.74 -11.22 16.69
CA ALA A 409 -14.11 -12.10 15.61
C ALA A 409 -13.88 -13.59 15.94
N PHE A 410 -14.77 -14.45 15.44
CA PHE A 410 -14.60 -15.90 15.35
C PHE A 410 -14.21 -16.30 13.94
N ILE A 411 -13.35 -17.27 13.79
CA ILE A 411 -13.11 -18.01 12.57
C ILE A 411 -13.71 -19.42 12.71
N PHE A 412 -14.57 -19.79 11.79
CA PHE A 412 -15.16 -21.12 11.71
C PHE A 412 -14.75 -21.79 10.39
N TYR A 413 -14.59 -23.12 10.41
CA TYR A 413 -14.59 -23.92 9.21
C TYR A 413 -15.89 -24.72 9.16
N CYS A 414 -16.66 -24.59 8.08
CA CYS A 414 -18.01 -25.11 8.00
C CYS A 414 -18.32 -25.74 6.65
N LYS A 415 -19.39 -26.51 6.61
CA LYS A 415 -19.86 -27.20 5.40
C LYS A 415 -20.39 -26.21 4.36
N ASP A 416 -21.14 -25.22 4.83
CA ASP A 416 -21.80 -24.21 4.01
C ASP A 416 -21.70 -22.86 4.73
N THR A 417 -20.85 -21.98 4.21
CA THR A 417 -20.55 -20.67 4.81
C THR A 417 -21.76 -19.73 4.75
N GLU A 418 -22.51 -19.75 3.63
CA GLU A 418 -23.68 -18.89 3.45
C GLU A 418 -24.82 -19.29 4.38
N GLN A 419 -25.09 -20.61 4.51
CA GLN A 419 -26.10 -21.10 5.42
C GLN A 419 -25.78 -20.74 6.87
N LEU A 420 -24.52 -20.94 7.31
CA LEU A 420 -24.11 -20.62 8.67
C LEU A 420 -24.18 -19.11 8.94
N LYS A 421 -23.74 -18.28 8.01
CA LYS A 421 -23.83 -16.81 8.09
C LYS A 421 -25.26 -16.34 8.31
N LEU A 422 -26.18 -16.83 7.48
CA LEU A 422 -27.60 -16.47 7.58
C LEU A 422 -28.22 -16.93 8.92
N ALA A 423 -27.86 -18.13 9.38
CA ALA A 423 -28.33 -18.65 10.69
C ALA A 423 -27.82 -17.80 11.86
N LEU A 424 -26.51 -17.46 11.86
CA LEU A 424 -25.92 -16.61 12.89
C LEU A 424 -26.55 -15.21 12.91
N LYS A 425 -26.69 -14.57 11.75
CA LYS A 425 -27.31 -13.25 11.66
C LYS A 425 -28.77 -13.23 12.14
N LYS A 426 -29.50 -14.31 11.91
CA LYS A 426 -30.90 -14.44 12.37
C LYS A 426 -30.98 -14.60 13.89
N GLN A 427 -30.07 -15.37 14.51
CA GLN A 427 -30.09 -15.68 15.93
C GLN A 427 -29.42 -14.59 16.78
N PHE A 428 -28.34 -13.96 16.26
CA PHE A 428 -27.52 -12.97 16.95
C PHE A 428 -27.46 -11.72 16.07
N ILE A 429 -28.33 -10.76 16.31
CA ILE A 429 -28.57 -9.58 15.43
C ILE A 429 -27.32 -8.70 15.26
N ASP A 430 -26.47 -8.68 16.27
CA ASP A 430 -25.22 -7.90 16.27
C ASP A 430 -24.04 -8.62 15.59
N CYS A 431 -24.20 -9.92 15.26
CA CYS A 431 -23.20 -10.66 14.53
C CYS A 431 -23.22 -10.27 13.05
N PHE A 432 -22.04 -10.06 12.48
CA PHE A 432 -21.88 -9.81 11.05
C PHE A 432 -20.64 -10.48 10.48
N GLU A 433 -20.73 -10.87 9.21
CA GLU A 433 -19.60 -11.38 8.48
C GLU A 433 -18.54 -10.28 8.29
N ILE A 434 -17.29 -10.67 8.43
CA ILE A 434 -16.14 -9.89 7.96
C ILE A 434 -15.69 -10.53 6.67
N ASP A 435 -15.92 -9.85 5.54
CA ASP A 435 -15.43 -10.30 4.25
C ASP A 435 -13.91 -10.21 4.22
N PHE A 436 -13.26 -11.29 3.73
CA PHE A 436 -11.81 -11.36 3.68
C PHE A 436 -11.33 -12.22 2.52
N ASP A 437 -10.10 -12.00 2.14
CA ASP A 437 -9.35 -12.88 1.25
C ASP A 437 -7.92 -13.04 1.78
N PHE A 438 -7.20 -14.07 1.35
CA PHE A 438 -5.81 -14.23 1.77
C PHE A 438 -4.90 -13.24 1.05
N GLU A 439 -3.95 -12.67 1.78
CA GLU A 439 -2.91 -11.82 1.23
C GLU A 439 -1.59 -12.57 1.19
N TYR A 440 -1.11 -12.89 -0.02
CA TYR A 440 0.09 -13.69 -0.22
C TYR A 440 1.38 -12.87 -0.29
N LYS A 441 1.28 -11.57 -0.53
CA LYS A 441 2.43 -10.67 -0.62
C LYS A 441 2.94 -10.30 0.76
N ASN A 442 4.26 -10.30 0.91
CA ASN A 442 4.90 -9.76 2.10
C ASN A 442 4.88 -8.23 2.11
N ILE A 443 5.27 -7.65 3.25
CA ILE A 443 5.20 -6.20 3.46
C ILE A 443 6.04 -5.39 2.46
N LYS A 444 7.16 -5.91 1.99
CA LYS A 444 8.00 -5.25 0.99
C LYS A 444 7.34 -5.22 -0.38
N GLU A 445 6.74 -6.35 -0.79
CA GLU A 445 6.01 -6.45 -2.06
C GLU A 445 4.78 -5.56 -2.10
N LEU A 446 4.06 -5.41 -0.95
CA LEU A 446 2.90 -4.53 -0.84
C LEU A 446 3.28 -3.05 -0.92
N ASN A 447 4.50 -2.68 -0.50
CA ASN A 447 4.95 -1.29 -0.40
C ASN A 447 6.10 -0.95 -1.38
N LYS A 448 6.26 -1.75 -2.40
CA LYS A 448 7.21 -1.45 -3.49
C LYS A 448 6.65 -0.31 -4.34
N LEU A 449 7.45 0.76 -4.48
CA LEU A 449 7.19 1.92 -5.33
C LEU A 449 7.46 1.61 -6.80
#